data_efce5f7e154d1feca12eb31f397736da
#
_entry.id   efce5f7e154d1feca12eb31f397736da
#
_cell.length_a   1.000
_cell.length_b   1.000
_cell.length_c   1.000
_cell.angle_alpha   90.00
_cell.angle_beta   90.00
_cell.angle_gamma   90.00
#
_symmetry.space_group_name_H-M   'P 1'
#
loop_
_entity.id
_entity.type
_entity.pdbx_description
1 polymer ?
#
loop_
_entity_poly.entity_id
_entity_poly.type
_entity_poly.pdbx_seq_one_letter_code
_entity_poly.pdbx_strand_id
1 'polypeptide(L)'
;MNIYVDIDETICYYQEERDYNLALPIQERISKINKLYDEGNIITYWTARGSVTGIDWLKTTEQQLKEWGCKYHHLSVGEKPAFDLYICDKSVNSEIFFSDKHNL
;
A
#
# COMPACT_ATOMS: atom_id res chain seq x y z
N MET A 1 16.75 2.45 -2.80
CA MET A 1 16.28 2.17 -1.42
C MET A 1 15.28 1.01 -1.41
N ASN A 2 15.12 0.38 -0.28
CA ASN A 2 14.02 -0.56 -0.06
C ASN A 2 12.85 0.20 0.55
N ILE A 3 11.72 0.24 -0.14
CA ILE A 3 10.57 1.03 0.26
C ILE A 3 9.38 0.11 0.51
N TYR A 4 8.82 0.17 1.70
CA TYR A 4 7.60 -0.56 2.07
C TYR A 4 6.42 0.40 2.00
N VAL A 5 5.37 -0.01 1.30
CA VAL A 5 4.18 0.81 1.04
C VAL A 5 2.93 0.05 1.52
N ASP A 6 2.17 0.69 2.40
CA ASP A 6 0.87 0.16 2.82
C ASP A 6 -0.14 0.28 1.68
N ILE A 7 -1.23 -0.46 1.75
CA ILE A 7 -2.25 -0.50 0.70
C ILE A 7 -3.48 0.32 1.10
N ASP A 8 -4.24 -0.17 2.09
CA ASP A 8 -5.52 0.45 2.46
C ASP A 8 -5.32 1.82 3.09
N GLU A 9 -6.10 2.81 2.63
CA GLU A 9 -6.00 4.21 3.02
C GLU A 9 -4.64 4.85 2.68
N THR A 10 -3.85 4.18 1.83
CA THR A 10 -2.55 4.68 1.38
C THR A 10 -2.52 4.83 -0.15
N ILE A 11 -2.78 3.74 -0.90
CA ILE A 11 -2.88 3.79 -2.37
C ILE A 11 -4.30 3.50 -2.87
N CYS A 12 -5.23 3.23 -1.98
CA CYS A 12 -6.63 3.01 -2.30
C CYS A 12 -7.50 3.58 -1.18
N TYR A 13 -8.81 3.66 -1.43
CA TYR A 13 -9.78 4.19 -0.49
C TYR A 13 -11.11 3.45 -0.62
N TYR A 14 -12.03 3.72 0.31
CA TYR A 14 -13.36 3.11 0.33
C TYR A 14 -14.42 4.21 0.42
N GLN A 15 -15.48 4.09 -0.39
CA GLN A 15 -16.56 5.08 -0.40
C GLN A 15 -17.54 4.89 0.74
N GLU A 16 -17.82 3.64 1.10
CA GLU A 16 -18.80 3.28 2.14
C GLU A 16 -18.18 2.35 3.17
N GLU A 17 -18.43 1.05 3.07
CA GLU A 17 -17.86 0.05 3.96
C GLU A 17 -16.43 -0.30 3.55
N ARG A 18 -15.62 -0.65 4.53
CA ARG A 18 -14.29 -1.17 4.25
C ARG A 18 -14.36 -2.65 3.90
N ASP A 19 -14.81 -2.94 2.70
CA ASP A 19 -14.74 -4.25 2.08
C ASP A 19 -13.58 -4.25 1.09
N TYR A 20 -12.58 -5.10 1.30
CA TYR A 20 -11.39 -5.13 0.46
C TYR A 20 -11.71 -5.35 -1.03
N ASN A 21 -12.80 -6.07 -1.34
CA ASN A 21 -13.24 -6.26 -2.72
C ASN A 21 -13.70 -4.96 -3.39
N LEU A 22 -14.05 -3.95 -2.61
CA LEU A 22 -14.60 -2.68 -3.09
C LEU A 22 -13.58 -1.53 -3.04
N ALA A 23 -12.32 -1.82 -2.79
CA ALA A 23 -11.27 -0.82 -2.75
C ALA A 23 -11.13 -0.10 -4.10
N LEU A 24 -11.00 1.21 -4.07
CA LEU A 24 -10.82 2.05 -5.26
C LEU A 24 -9.42 2.66 -5.26
N PRO A 25 -8.72 2.63 -6.41
CA PRO A 25 -7.34 3.10 -6.47
C PRO A 25 -7.23 4.63 -6.41
N ILE A 26 -6.15 5.10 -5.80
CA ILE A 26 -5.76 6.52 -5.87
C ILE A 26 -4.62 6.59 -6.88
N GLN A 27 -4.95 6.80 -8.14
CA GLN A 27 -3.99 6.69 -9.24
C GLN A 27 -2.81 7.67 -9.15
N GLU A 28 -3.01 8.86 -8.60
CA GLU A 28 -1.93 9.81 -8.39
C GLU A 28 -0.85 9.26 -7.46
N ARG A 29 -1.26 8.58 -6.40
CA ARG A 29 -0.35 7.98 -5.43
C ARG A 29 0.36 6.76 -6.02
N ILE A 30 -0.38 5.93 -6.75
CA ILE A 30 0.19 4.77 -7.44
C ILE A 30 1.24 5.23 -8.45
N SER A 31 0.97 6.30 -9.20
CA SER A 31 1.92 6.86 -10.16
C SER A 31 3.21 7.31 -9.49
N LYS A 32 3.12 7.92 -8.30
CA LYS A 32 4.30 8.35 -7.55
C LYS A 32 5.15 7.15 -7.11
N ILE A 33 4.51 6.08 -6.62
CA ILE A 33 5.23 4.85 -6.24
C ILE A 33 5.85 4.19 -7.48
N ASN A 34 5.11 4.13 -8.59
CA ASN A 34 5.63 3.58 -9.84
C ASN A 34 6.86 4.35 -10.32
N LYS A 35 6.88 5.67 -10.14
CA LYS A 35 8.05 6.48 -10.47
C LYS A 35 9.25 6.08 -9.61
N LEU A 36 9.05 5.86 -8.32
CA LEU A 36 10.11 5.37 -7.43
C LEU A 36 10.64 4.00 -7.88
N TYR A 37 9.73 3.12 -8.33
CA TYR A 37 10.11 1.84 -8.91
C TYR A 37 11.01 2.05 -10.14
N ASP A 38 10.60 2.92 -11.05
CA ASP A 38 11.33 3.20 -12.28
C ASP A 38 12.71 3.83 -12.01
N GLU A 39 12.84 4.54 -10.89
CA GLU A 39 14.10 5.15 -10.45
C GLU A 39 15.07 4.16 -9.79
N GLY A 40 14.71 2.89 -9.72
CA GLY A 40 15.59 1.83 -9.23
C GLY A 40 15.37 1.43 -7.77
N ASN A 41 14.33 1.92 -7.13
CA ASN A 41 14.00 1.51 -5.76
C ASN A 41 13.30 0.16 -5.74
N ILE A 42 13.53 -0.64 -4.70
CA ILE A 42 12.85 -1.91 -4.47
C ILE A 42 11.56 -1.63 -3.72
N ILE A 43 10.43 -1.93 -4.32
CA ILE A 43 9.11 -1.66 -3.77
C ILE A 43 8.48 -2.94 -3.22
N THR A 44 8.07 -2.90 -1.96
CA THR A 44 7.30 -3.96 -1.31
C THR A 44 5.97 -3.38 -0.87
N TYR A 45 4.86 -3.94 -1.38
CA TYR A 45 3.54 -3.64 -0.82
C TYR A 45 3.29 -4.56 0.37
N TRP A 46 2.87 -3.97 1.48
CA TRP A 46 2.81 -4.64 2.78
C TRP A 46 1.49 -4.29 3.46
N THR A 47 0.61 -5.27 3.64
CA THR A 47 -0.74 -5.05 4.15
C THR A 47 -1.11 -6.03 5.25
N ALA A 48 -1.92 -5.55 6.19
CA ALA A 48 -2.46 -6.35 7.27
C ALA A 48 -3.75 -7.08 6.90
N ARG A 49 -4.20 -7.02 5.63
CA ARG A 49 -5.43 -7.69 5.19
C ARG A 49 -5.42 -9.15 5.62
N GLY A 50 -6.38 -9.54 6.45
CA GLY A 50 -6.52 -10.91 6.94
C GLY A 50 -5.66 -11.27 8.15
N SER A 51 -4.83 -10.36 8.66
CA SER A 51 -3.97 -10.65 9.81
C SER A 51 -4.75 -10.93 11.10
N VAL A 52 -5.92 -10.33 11.25
CA VAL A 52 -6.79 -10.53 12.43
C VAL A 52 -7.77 -11.70 12.23
N THR A 53 -8.37 -11.78 11.04
CA THR A 53 -9.43 -12.77 10.75
C THR A 53 -8.89 -14.11 10.27
N GLY A 54 -7.66 -14.18 9.77
CA GLY A 54 -7.10 -15.37 9.16
C GLY A 54 -7.59 -15.65 7.74
N ILE A 55 -8.41 -14.76 7.17
CA ILE A 55 -8.88 -14.90 5.79
C ILE A 55 -7.73 -14.58 4.83
N ASP A 56 -7.52 -15.43 3.83
CA ASP A 56 -6.47 -15.23 2.83
C ASP A 56 -6.93 -14.23 1.76
N TRP A 57 -6.33 -13.04 1.75
CA TRP A 57 -6.62 -11.99 0.79
C TRP A 57 -5.56 -11.85 -0.31
N LEU A 58 -4.63 -12.80 -0.42
CA LEU A 58 -3.51 -12.70 -1.36
C LEU A 58 -3.97 -12.56 -2.82
N LYS A 59 -4.84 -13.43 -3.28
CA LYS A 59 -5.29 -13.41 -4.68
C LYS A 59 -6.04 -12.13 -5.04
N THR A 60 -6.95 -11.70 -4.16
CA THR A 60 -7.70 -10.46 -4.35
C THR A 60 -6.76 -9.26 -4.42
N THR A 61 -5.79 -9.22 -3.52
CA THR A 61 -4.81 -8.11 -3.47
C THR A 61 -3.93 -8.09 -4.71
N GLU A 62 -3.40 -9.24 -5.13
CA GLU A 62 -2.60 -9.34 -6.36
C GLU A 62 -3.38 -8.86 -7.58
N GLN A 63 -4.64 -9.26 -7.69
CA GLN A 63 -5.49 -8.88 -8.81
C GLN A 63 -5.74 -7.38 -8.83
N GLN A 64 -6.01 -6.79 -7.65
CA GLN A 64 -6.20 -5.34 -7.53
C GLN A 64 -4.95 -4.56 -7.93
N LEU A 65 -3.79 -4.94 -7.41
CA LEU A 65 -2.53 -4.26 -7.75
C LEU A 65 -2.25 -4.35 -9.25
N LYS A 66 -2.54 -5.46 -9.88
CA LYS A 66 -2.39 -5.64 -11.31
C LYS A 66 -3.35 -4.74 -12.09
N GLU A 67 -4.62 -4.72 -11.72
CA GLU A 67 -5.64 -3.89 -12.38
C GLU A 67 -5.35 -2.41 -12.22
N TRP A 68 -4.79 -2.01 -11.07
CA TRP A 68 -4.44 -0.62 -10.79
C TRP A 68 -3.13 -0.18 -11.45
N GLY A 69 -2.39 -1.09 -12.07
CA GLY A 69 -1.13 -0.79 -12.73
C GLY A 69 0.04 -0.56 -11.78
N CYS A 70 -0.02 -1.15 -10.59
CA CYS A 70 1.05 -1.02 -9.61
C CYS A 70 2.30 -1.79 -10.04
N LYS A 71 3.46 -1.15 -9.93
CA LYS A 71 4.77 -1.76 -10.15
C LYS A 71 5.42 -2.06 -8.81
N TYR A 72 5.83 -3.28 -8.57
CA TYR A 72 6.45 -3.68 -7.31
C TYR A 72 7.29 -4.94 -7.47
N HIS A 73 8.15 -5.20 -6.49
CA HIS A 73 9.01 -6.38 -6.46
C HIS A 73 8.48 -7.46 -5.54
N HIS A 74 7.90 -7.05 -4.41
CA HIS A 74 7.41 -7.97 -3.38
C HIS A 74 6.04 -7.55 -2.87
N LEU A 75 5.26 -8.54 -2.47
CA LEU A 75 3.95 -8.34 -1.85
C LEU A 75 3.84 -9.24 -0.62
N SER A 76 3.50 -8.65 0.52
CA SER A 76 3.23 -9.38 1.76
C SER A 76 1.81 -9.08 2.23
N VAL A 77 0.99 -10.11 2.34
CA VAL A 77 -0.42 -10.00 2.72
C VAL A 77 -0.69 -10.84 3.97
N GLY A 78 -1.27 -10.22 5.00
CA GLY A 78 -1.73 -10.91 6.20
C GLY A 78 -0.68 -11.12 7.28
N GLU A 79 0.56 -10.74 7.04
CA GLU A 79 1.65 -10.89 8.02
C GLU A 79 1.95 -9.60 8.78
N LYS A 80 1.51 -8.45 8.27
CA LYS A 80 1.67 -7.17 8.94
C LYS A 80 0.76 -7.12 10.17
N PRO A 81 1.29 -6.78 11.36
CA PRO A 81 0.44 -6.65 12.55
C PRO A 81 -0.59 -5.54 12.38
N ALA A 82 -1.80 -5.77 12.89
CA ALA A 82 -2.80 -4.72 13.02
C ALA A 82 -2.46 -3.90 14.26
N PHE A 83 -2.29 -2.59 14.12
CA PHE A 83 -1.94 -1.71 15.23
C PHE A 83 -2.69 -0.37 15.12
N ASP A 84 -2.82 0.31 16.24
CA ASP A 84 -3.40 1.65 16.28
C ASP A 84 -2.34 2.72 16.06
N LEU A 85 -1.10 2.47 16.49
CA LEU A 85 0.00 3.42 16.37
C LEU A 85 1.30 2.67 16.10
N TYR A 86 2.05 3.16 15.12
CA TYR A 86 3.37 2.63 14.76
C TYR A 86 4.40 3.75 14.92
N ILE A 87 5.35 3.57 15.82
CA ILE A 87 6.43 4.53 16.07
C ILE A 87 7.72 3.97 15.50
N CYS A 88 8.28 4.66 14.53
CA CYS A 88 9.46 4.18 13.80
C CYS A 88 10.28 5.36 13.28
N ASP A 89 11.60 5.21 13.28
CA ASP A 89 12.51 6.23 12.77
C ASP A 89 12.51 6.33 11.23
N LYS A 90 11.95 5.36 10.54
CA LYS A 90 11.98 5.27 9.07
C LYS A 90 10.64 5.50 8.39
N SER A 91 9.55 5.56 9.15
CA SER A 91 8.22 5.69 8.59
C SER A 91 7.83 7.14 8.34
N VAL A 92 7.02 7.36 7.31
CA VAL A 92 6.35 8.63 7.08
C VAL A 92 4.87 8.38 6.87
N ASN A 93 4.02 9.23 7.43
CA ASN A 93 2.58 9.15 7.24
C ASN A 93 2.23 9.38 5.78
N SER A 94 1.31 8.57 5.21
CA SER A 94 0.97 8.62 3.79
C SER A 94 0.44 9.99 3.35
N GLU A 95 -0.36 10.65 4.18
CA GLU A 95 -0.88 11.98 3.83
C GLU A 95 0.23 13.01 3.68
N ILE A 96 1.28 12.91 4.49
CA ILE A 96 2.45 13.79 4.40
C ILE A 96 3.30 13.40 3.18
N PHE A 97 3.54 12.11 2.97
CA PHE A 97 4.38 11.63 1.86
C PHE A 97 3.81 12.03 0.51
N PHE A 98 2.50 11.90 0.33
CA PHE A 98 1.83 12.22 -0.93
C PHE A 98 1.43 13.69 -1.06
N SER A 99 1.73 14.52 -0.06
CA SER A 99 1.52 15.97 -0.15
C SER A 99 2.59 16.61 -1.04
N ASP A 100 2.30 17.81 -1.57
CA ASP A 100 3.25 18.57 -2.39
C ASP A 100 4.48 19.03 -1.62
N LYS A 101 4.46 18.90 -0.29
CA LYS A 101 5.55 19.37 0.57
C LYS A 101 6.64 18.32 0.80
N HIS A 102 6.41 17.07 0.38
CA HIS A 102 7.38 16.00 0.56
C HIS A 102 8.17 15.75 -0.72
N ASN A 103 9.49 15.84 -0.63
CA ASN A 103 10.39 15.65 -1.77
C ASN A 103 11.11 14.31 -1.66
N LEU A 104 10.58 13.31 -2.29
CA LEU A 104 11.29 12.04 -2.44
C LEU A 104 11.27 11.61 -3.91
#